data_889acc8fef777090273977a479584482
#
_entry.id   889acc8fef777090273977a479584482
#
_cell.length_a   1.000
_cell.length_b   1.000
_cell.length_c   1.000
_cell.angle_alpha   90.00
_cell.angle_beta   90.00
_cell.angle_gamma   90.00
#
_symmetry.space_group_name_H-M   'P 1'
#
loop_
_entity.id
_entity.type
_entity.pdbx_description
1 polymer ?
#
loop_
_entity_poly.entity_id
_entity_poly.type
_entity_poly.pdbx_seq_one_letter_code
_entity_poly.pdbx_strand_id
1 'polypeptide(L)'
;FPTKRPLPLWGDEIFSPFCKFLRLKSEEEKRNFYQIVAEYLFIYMDWVKDIEKDTDYVKSMLRMDDQIYYSTQQRKNPKTLAVLSNWFDEDWANNYIDNILFCKPNVKHDLDSTNTITK
;
A
#
# COMPACT_ATOMS: atom_id res chain seq x y z
N PHE A 1 -10.48 -3.65 -20.66
CA PHE A 1 -9.09 -4.04 -20.96
C PHE A 1 -9.05 -5.50 -21.37
N PRO A 2 -8.59 -5.83 -22.59
CA PRO A 2 -8.58 -7.21 -23.09
C PRO A 2 -7.51 -8.08 -22.42
N THR A 3 -6.42 -7.50 -21.93
CA THR A 3 -5.30 -8.24 -21.34
C THR A 3 -5.23 -8.02 -19.85
N LYS A 4 -5.99 -8.81 -19.09
CA LYS A 4 -5.82 -8.94 -17.64
C LYS A 4 -4.63 -9.84 -17.35
N ARG A 5 -3.92 -9.57 -16.26
CA ARG A 5 -2.87 -10.42 -15.72
C ARG A 5 -3.37 -11.04 -14.41
N PRO A 6 -3.08 -12.32 -14.14
CA PRO A 6 -3.35 -12.88 -12.82
C PRO A 6 -2.51 -12.13 -11.77
N LEU A 7 -3.08 -11.89 -10.62
CA LEU A 7 -2.34 -11.41 -9.47
C LEU A 7 -1.35 -12.51 -9.02
N PRO A 8 -0.18 -12.14 -8.50
CA PRO A 8 0.67 -13.09 -7.81
C PRO A 8 -0.01 -13.57 -6.52
N LEU A 9 0.33 -14.77 -6.04
CA LEU A 9 -0.29 -15.36 -4.83
C LEU A 9 -0.28 -14.40 -3.63
N TRP A 10 0.83 -13.70 -3.40
CA TRP A 10 0.92 -12.71 -2.33
C TRP A 10 -0.02 -11.50 -2.55
N GLY A 11 -0.38 -11.22 -3.80
CA GLY A 11 -1.27 -10.11 -4.15
C GLY A 11 -2.74 -10.47 -4.01
N ASP A 12 -3.12 -11.73 -4.27
CA ASP A 12 -4.51 -12.19 -4.10
C ASP A 12 -4.99 -12.05 -2.65
N GLU A 13 -4.06 -12.10 -1.68
CA GLU A 13 -4.38 -11.98 -0.26
C GLU A 13 -4.63 -10.53 0.19
N ILE A 14 -4.10 -9.52 -0.52
CA ILE A 14 -4.12 -8.12 -0.06
C ILE A 14 -4.81 -7.16 -1.01
N PHE A 15 -5.00 -7.52 -2.28
CA PHE A 15 -5.67 -6.66 -3.24
C PHE A 15 -7.16 -6.99 -3.34
N SER A 16 -7.97 -5.92 -3.40
CA SER A 16 -9.41 -6.07 -3.58
C SER A 16 -9.76 -6.64 -4.96
N PRO A 17 -10.99 -7.19 -5.13
CA PRO A 17 -11.50 -7.64 -6.43
C PRO A 17 -11.54 -6.53 -7.51
N PHE A 18 -11.48 -5.27 -7.09
CA PHE A 18 -11.44 -4.11 -7.98
C PHE A 18 -10.04 -3.76 -8.47
N CYS A 19 -9.00 -4.44 -7.96
CA CYS A 19 -7.63 -4.23 -8.41
C CYS A 19 -7.50 -4.46 -9.92
N LYS A 20 -6.86 -3.53 -10.62
CA LYS A 20 -6.59 -3.59 -12.06
C LYS A 20 -5.12 -3.95 -12.30
N PHE A 21 -4.85 -5.24 -12.51
CA PHE A 21 -3.52 -5.72 -12.85
C PHE A 21 -3.48 -6.04 -14.35
N LEU A 22 -2.88 -5.11 -15.13
CA LEU A 22 -3.02 -5.07 -16.58
C LEU A 22 -1.65 -5.04 -17.28
N ARG A 23 -1.64 -5.46 -18.53
CA ARG A 23 -0.56 -5.16 -19.47
C ARG A 23 -1.12 -4.31 -20.60
N LEU A 24 -0.76 -3.04 -20.62
CA LEU A 24 -1.21 -2.09 -21.63
C LEU A 24 -0.41 -2.30 -22.92
N LYS A 25 -1.11 -2.41 -24.04
CA LYS A 25 -0.53 -2.72 -25.36
C LYS A 25 -0.71 -1.61 -26.39
N SER A 26 -1.68 -0.70 -26.17
CA SER A 26 -1.99 0.38 -27.11
C SER A 26 -2.05 1.72 -26.42
N GLU A 27 -1.96 2.80 -27.18
CA GLU A 27 -2.12 4.18 -26.67
C GLU A 27 -3.55 4.44 -26.18
N GLU A 28 -4.54 3.77 -26.77
CA GLU A 28 -5.92 3.82 -26.29
C GLU A 28 -6.06 3.19 -24.92
N GLU A 29 -5.48 1.99 -24.70
CA GLU A 29 -5.47 1.34 -23.39
C GLU A 29 -4.76 2.18 -22.33
N LYS A 30 -3.67 2.86 -22.69
CA LYS A 30 -2.98 3.78 -21.79
C LYS A 30 -3.86 4.97 -21.39
N ARG A 31 -4.54 5.61 -22.36
CA ARG A 31 -5.48 6.71 -22.06
C ARG A 31 -6.61 6.26 -21.13
N ASN A 32 -7.22 5.11 -21.43
CA ASN A 32 -8.28 4.55 -20.61
C ASN A 32 -7.79 4.20 -19.20
N PHE A 33 -6.56 3.71 -19.07
CA PHE A 33 -5.95 3.42 -17.79
C PHE A 33 -5.72 4.71 -16.97
N TYR A 34 -5.18 5.76 -17.58
CA TYR A 34 -4.98 7.04 -16.90
C TYR A 34 -6.32 7.65 -16.44
N GLN A 35 -7.38 7.50 -17.22
CA GLN A 35 -8.71 7.95 -16.81
C GLN A 35 -9.19 7.19 -15.56
N ILE A 36 -9.05 5.86 -15.53
CA ILE A 36 -9.42 5.06 -14.35
C ILE A 36 -8.57 5.44 -13.12
N VAL A 37 -7.28 5.69 -13.30
CA VAL A 37 -6.41 6.16 -12.20
C VAL A 37 -6.90 7.49 -11.66
N ALA A 38 -7.26 8.43 -12.53
CA ALA A 38 -7.79 9.73 -12.12
C ALA A 38 -9.13 9.60 -11.37
N GLU A 39 -10.03 8.73 -11.86
CA GLU A 39 -11.31 8.44 -11.20
C GLU A 39 -11.12 7.82 -9.80
N TYR A 40 -10.21 6.84 -9.67
CA TYR A 40 -9.90 6.22 -8.37
C TYR A 40 -9.29 7.22 -7.40
N LEU A 41 -8.38 8.07 -7.89
CA LEU A 41 -7.78 9.12 -7.08
C LEU A 41 -8.82 10.14 -6.61
N PHE A 42 -9.74 10.55 -7.50
CA PHE A 42 -10.83 11.47 -7.16
C PHE A 42 -11.72 10.89 -6.07
N ILE A 43 -12.17 9.63 -6.22
CA ILE A 43 -13.00 8.93 -5.24
C ILE A 43 -12.26 8.84 -3.89
N TYR A 44 -10.96 8.48 -3.92
CA TYR A 44 -10.14 8.40 -2.71
C TYR A 44 -10.00 9.75 -2.00
N MET A 45 -9.72 10.81 -2.75
CA MET A 45 -9.58 12.16 -2.19
C MET A 45 -10.89 12.69 -1.61
N ASP A 46 -12.01 12.40 -2.27
CA ASP A 46 -13.33 12.78 -1.79
C ASP A 46 -13.68 12.04 -0.49
N TRP A 47 -13.43 10.74 -0.47
CA TRP A 47 -13.61 9.93 0.72
C TRP A 47 -12.74 10.38 1.90
N VAL A 48 -11.47 10.73 1.66
CA VAL A 48 -10.54 11.17 2.72
C VAL A 48 -10.95 12.51 3.36
N LYS A 49 -11.65 13.39 2.62
CA LYS A 49 -12.13 14.68 3.17
C LYS A 49 -13.10 14.52 4.34
N ASP A 50 -13.92 13.48 4.28
CA ASP A 50 -15.02 13.25 5.22
C ASP A 50 -14.64 12.23 6.32
N ILE A 51 -13.39 11.76 6.32
CA ILE A 51 -12.92 10.82 7.35
C ILE A 51 -12.76 11.55 8.69
N GLU A 52 -13.54 11.15 9.66
CA GLU A 52 -13.36 11.56 11.05
C GLU A 52 -12.23 10.75 11.71
N LYS A 53 -11.56 11.38 12.67
CA LYS A 53 -10.55 10.69 13.49
C LYS A 53 -11.21 9.56 14.25
N ASP A 54 -10.76 8.33 14.00
CA ASP A 54 -11.25 7.18 14.75
C ASP A 54 -10.70 7.19 16.19
N THR A 55 -11.61 7.09 17.13
CA THR A 55 -11.30 7.04 18.58
C THR A 55 -11.47 5.63 19.14
N ASP A 56 -11.90 4.66 18.33
CA ASP A 56 -12.07 3.27 18.75
C ASP A 56 -10.71 2.56 18.77
N TYR A 57 -10.21 2.27 19.96
CA TYR A 57 -8.94 1.61 20.17
C TYR A 57 -8.87 0.21 19.51
N VAL A 58 -9.95 -0.58 19.61
CA VAL A 58 -9.98 -1.94 19.04
C VAL A 58 -9.88 -1.87 17.51
N LYS A 59 -10.65 -1.00 16.88
CA LYS A 59 -10.58 -0.79 15.44
C LYS A 59 -9.20 -0.27 14.99
N SER A 60 -8.59 0.59 15.78
CA SER A 60 -7.24 1.10 15.49
C SER A 60 -6.20 -0.02 15.53
N MET A 61 -6.29 -0.92 16.50
CA MET A 61 -5.42 -2.09 16.57
C MET A 61 -5.61 -3.03 15.38
N LEU A 62 -6.86 -3.33 15.00
CA LEU A 62 -7.15 -4.17 13.83
C LEU A 62 -6.59 -3.55 12.54
N ARG A 63 -6.74 -2.25 12.34
CA ARG A 63 -6.15 -1.56 11.18
C ARG A 63 -4.62 -1.62 11.18
N MET A 64 -4.00 -1.54 12.35
CA MET A 64 -2.54 -1.69 12.47
C MET A 64 -2.10 -3.09 12.06
N ASP A 65 -2.78 -4.12 12.52
CA ASP A 65 -2.52 -5.51 12.13
C ASP A 65 -2.67 -5.70 10.61
N ASP A 66 -3.72 -5.13 10.01
CA ASP A 66 -3.94 -5.14 8.56
C ASP A 66 -2.81 -4.43 7.80
N GLN A 67 -2.32 -3.30 8.30
CA GLN A 67 -1.19 -2.57 7.70
C GLN A 67 0.12 -3.37 7.79
N ILE A 68 0.37 -4.01 8.93
CA ILE A 68 1.52 -4.90 9.12
C ILE A 68 1.44 -6.08 8.15
N TYR A 69 0.26 -6.67 8.03
CA TYR A 69 0.01 -7.77 7.10
C TYR A 69 0.25 -7.34 5.66
N TYR A 70 -0.35 -6.22 5.23
CA TYR A 70 -0.16 -5.66 3.89
C TYR A 70 1.32 -5.42 3.57
N SER A 71 2.05 -4.74 4.44
CA SER A 71 3.49 -4.48 4.26
C SER A 71 4.29 -5.77 4.17
N THR A 72 3.94 -6.76 4.99
CA THR A 72 4.59 -8.08 4.97
C THR A 72 4.38 -8.82 3.66
N GLN A 73 3.16 -8.77 3.10
CA GLN A 73 2.87 -9.39 1.80
C GLN A 73 3.57 -8.64 0.65
N GLN A 74 3.59 -7.31 0.67
CA GLN A 74 4.27 -6.51 -0.36
C GLN A 74 5.78 -6.78 -0.43
N ARG A 75 6.43 -7.05 0.70
CA ARG A 75 7.86 -7.42 0.73
C ARG A 75 8.16 -8.74 0.02
N LYS A 76 7.17 -9.60 -0.17
CA LYS A 76 7.33 -10.85 -0.94
C LYS A 76 7.43 -10.62 -2.45
N ASN A 77 7.34 -9.37 -2.93
CA ASN A 77 7.42 -9.05 -4.35
C ASN A 77 8.88 -9.08 -4.85
N PRO A 78 9.30 -10.15 -5.55
CA PRO A 78 10.69 -10.28 -5.99
C PRO A 78 11.05 -9.28 -7.09
N LYS A 79 10.05 -8.73 -7.80
CA LYS A 79 10.30 -7.79 -8.90
C LYS A 79 10.73 -6.42 -8.39
N THR A 80 10.16 -5.95 -7.29
CA THR A 80 10.56 -4.70 -6.67
C THR A 80 12.01 -4.78 -6.22
N LEU A 81 12.37 -5.85 -5.51
CA LEU A 81 13.76 -6.07 -5.09
C LEU A 81 14.71 -6.12 -6.31
N ALA A 82 14.38 -6.93 -7.33
CA ALA A 82 15.22 -7.07 -8.51
C ALA A 82 15.46 -5.73 -9.26
N VAL A 83 14.42 -4.91 -9.42
CA VAL A 83 14.55 -3.60 -10.07
C VAL A 83 15.43 -2.65 -9.26
N LEU A 84 15.21 -2.57 -7.95
CA LEU A 84 15.98 -1.68 -7.08
C LEU A 84 17.44 -2.13 -6.96
N SER A 85 17.69 -3.44 -6.84
CA SER A 85 19.05 -3.97 -6.78
C SER A 85 19.84 -3.76 -8.07
N ASN A 86 19.16 -3.71 -9.23
CA ASN A 86 19.81 -3.38 -10.49
C ASN A 86 20.19 -1.88 -10.62
N TRP A 87 19.46 -1.00 -9.95
CA TRP A 87 19.71 0.45 -10.03
C TRP A 87 20.69 0.93 -8.97
N PHE A 88 20.71 0.27 -7.83
CA PHE A 88 21.53 0.63 -6.67
C PHE A 88 22.42 -0.56 -6.29
N ASP A 89 22.13 -1.22 -5.20
CA ASP A 89 22.68 -2.51 -4.76
C ASP A 89 21.63 -3.26 -3.93
N GLU A 90 21.92 -4.51 -3.59
CA GLU A 90 20.97 -5.37 -2.89
C GLU A 90 20.75 -4.93 -1.43
N ASP A 91 21.79 -4.50 -0.74
CA ASP A 91 21.70 -4.04 0.64
C ASP A 91 20.89 -2.75 0.74
N TRP A 92 21.16 -1.82 -0.16
CA TRP A 92 20.37 -0.60 -0.25
C TRP A 92 18.90 -0.90 -0.60
N ALA A 93 18.65 -1.78 -1.57
CA ALA A 93 17.31 -2.14 -2.00
C ALA A 93 16.50 -2.79 -0.86
N ASN A 94 17.08 -3.72 -0.12
CA ASN A 94 16.45 -4.33 1.05
C ASN A 94 16.15 -3.29 2.13
N ASN A 95 17.12 -2.44 2.47
CA ASN A 95 16.92 -1.39 3.46
C ASN A 95 15.80 -0.41 3.05
N TYR A 96 15.75 -0.01 1.78
CA TYR A 96 14.71 0.87 1.26
C TYR A 96 13.32 0.22 1.29
N ILE A 97 13.21 -1.04 0.88
CA ILE A 97 11.95 -1.80 0.92
C ILE A 97 11.45 -1.92 2.37
N ASP A 98 12.35 -2.23 3.30
CA ASP A 98 11.96 -2.52 4.67
C ASP A 98 11.65 -1.29 5.51
N ASN A 99 12.37 -0.20 5.30
CA ASN A 99 12.31 0.96 6.18
C ASN A 99 11.59 2.16 5.56
N ILE A 100 11.43 2.20 4.23
CA ILE A 100 10.81 3.34 3.54
C ILE A 100 9.55 2.90 2.79
N LEU A 101 9.68 1.93 1.86
CA LEU A 101 8.59 1.59 0.95
C LEU A 101 7.45 0.81 1.64
N PHE A 102 7.80 -0.17 2.45
CA PHE A 102 6.86 -1.02 3.19
C PHE A 102 7.22 -1.11 4.67
N CYS A 103 7.50 0.03 5.29
CA CYS A 103 7.78 0.09 6.72
C CYS A 103 6.58 -0.40 7.53
N LYS A 104 6.87 -1.11 8.62
CA LYS A 104 5.83 -1.50 9.58
C LYS A 104 5.51 -0.33 10.50
N PRO A 105 4.24 -0.09 10.81
CA PRO A 105 3.86 0.94 11.78
C PRO A 105 4.54 0.68 13.13
N ASN A 106 5.01 1.75 13.77
CA ASN A 106 5.72 1.64 15.05
C ASN A 106 4.71 1.78 16.19
N VAL A 107 4.44 0.70 16.90
CA VAL A 107 3.44 0.63 17.99
C VAL A 107 3.80 1.52 19.20
N LYS A 108 5.06 1.93 19.33
CA LYS A 108 5.54 2.64 20.52
C LYS A 108 5.18 4.13 20.57
N HIS A 109 4.82 4.76 19.47
CA HIS A 109 4.63 6.23 19.44
C HIS A 109 3.25 6.70 19.90
N ASP A 110 2.21 5.84 19.89
CA ASP A 110 0.85 6.28 20.22
C ASP A 110 0.47 6.04 21.69
N LEU A 111 1.22 5.23 22.44
CA LEU A 111 0.96 4.99 23.85
C LEU A 111 1.59 6.05 24.79
N ASP A 112 2.65 6.72 24.36
CA ASP A 112 3.32 7.76 25.17
C ASP A 112 2.64 9.13 25.12
N SER A 113 1.79 9.39 24.11
CA SER A 113 1.05 10.64 23.98
C SER A 113 -0.18 10.75 24.89
N THR A 114 -0.63 9.67 25.52
CA THR A 114 -1.77 9.66 26.44
C THR A 114 -1.40 9.88 27.91
N ASN A 115 -0.10 9.87 28.26
CA ASN A 115 0.35 10.04 29.66
C ASN A 115 0.77 11.46 30.05
N THR A 116 0.56 12.48 29.21
CA THR A 116 0.99 13.85 29.50
C THR A 116 -0.17 14.80 29.87
N ILE A 117 -1.34 14.29 30.25
CA ILE A 117 -2.42 15.11 30.77
C ILE A 117 -2.79 14.63 32.16
N THR A 118 -1.93 14.86 33.13
CA THR A 118 -2.31 15.05 34.56
C THR A 118 -1.15 15.65 35.33
N LYS A 119 -1.08 16.98 35.33
CA LYS A 119 -0.62 17.76 36.50
C LYS A 119 -1.20 19.14 36.43
#